data_6edce954f91feac1aad34d870fee5b66
#
_entry.id   6edce954f91feac1aad34d870fee5b66
#
_cell.length_a   1.000
_cell.length_b   1.000
_cell.length_c   1.000
_cell.angle_alpha   90.00
_cell.angle_beta   90.00
_cell.angle_gamma   90.00
#
_symmetry.space_group_name_H-M   'P 1'
#
loop_
_entity.id
_entity.type
_entity.pdbx_description
1 polymer ?
#
loop_
_entity_poly.entity_id
_entity_poly.type
_entity_poly.pdbx_seq_one_letter_code
_entity_poly.pdbx_strand_id
1 'polypeptide(L)'
;MNASLIRVAALAWLASISTAQAASTVELTVGGLITPMACTPAFSGGGLIDFGKISRQDLNQATGTRLPLKSLTLTVSCNAPGRYALRMHDNRDGSAHVNSEIYYGLGLDSAGNKIGVYSVKFDPKQTVADALPVTYGTESTTGGVAWRTSNSNPIDIGSRSLLGFTDVAGSTAGPSAIQNLTSTLTLEAVINARQNLDLSVETPMDGSATLEVVYL
;
A
#
# COMPACT_ATOMS: atom_id res chain seq x y z
N MET A 1 2.72 76.86 77.97
CA MET A 1 1.91 76.68 76.77
C MET A 1 2.52 75.54 75.96
N ASN A 2 2.00 74.53 76.15
CA ASN A 2 1.53 73.32 75.44
C ASN A 2 2.62 72.43 74.79
N ALA A 3 3.08 71.48 75.59
CA ALA A 3 3.88 70.30 75.20
C ALA A 3 2.99 69.10 74.72
N SER A 4 1.93 69.35 73.97
CA SER A 4 0.94 68.29 73.62
C SER A 4 0.83 67.92 72.11
N LEU A 5 1.61 68.53 71.23
CA LEU A 5 1.44 68.33 69.75
C LEU A 5 2.57 67.55 69.09
N ILE A 6 3.60 67.08 69.85
CA ILE A 6 4.73 66.34 69.25
C ILE A 6 4.62 64.82 69.42
N ARG A 7 3.59 64.29 70.07
CA ARG A 7 3.46 62.81 70.31
C ARG A 7 2.52 62.05 69.36
N VAL A 8 1.92 62.70 68.41
CA VAL A 8 1.00 62.04 67.46
C VAL A 8 1.63 61.74 66.07
N ALA A 9 2.78 62.36 65.78
CA ALA A 9 3.47 62.16 64.46
C ALA A 9 4.41 60.96 64.41
N ALA A 10 4.67 60.23 65.51
CA ALA A 10 5.64 59.12 65.55
C ALA A 10 4.98 57.70 65.40
N LEU A 11 3.64 57.58 65.34
CA LEU A 11 2.96 56.29 65.28
C LEU A 11 2.37 55.93 63.89
N ALA A 12 2.59 56.74 62.87
CA ALA A 12 2.04 56.50 61.55
C ALA A 12 2.99 55.86 60.50
N TRP A 13 4.20 55.48 60.94
CA TRP A 13 5.25 54.96 60.02
C TRP A 13 5.57 53.48 60.16
N LEU A 14 4.70 52.68 60.81
CA LEU A 14 5.02 51.26 61.08
C LEU A 14 4.02 50.28 60.45
N ALA A 15 3.30 50.60 59.37
CA ALA A 15 2.35 49.74 58.80
C ALA A 15 2.42 49.67 57.25
N SER A 16 3.59 49.35 56.71
CA SER A 16 3.69 48.94 55.28
C SER A 16 4.81 47.90 55.10
N ILE A 17 4.73 46.78 55.83
CA ILE A 17 5.49 45.61 55.46
C ILE A 17 4.63 44.90 54.35
N SER A 18 4.83 45.30 53.11
CA SER A 18 4.39 44.51 51.97
C SER A 18 5.22 43.24 51.95
N THR A 19 4.61 42.10 52.29
CA THR A 19 5.18 40.78 52.02
C THR A 19 5.31 40.59 50.53
N ALA A 20 6.50 40.79 49.98
CA ALA A 20 6.83 40.41 48.64
C ALA A 20 6.80 38.87 48.58
N GLN A 21 5.72 38.30 48.07
CA GLN A 21 5.67 36.89 47.70
C GLN A 21 6.52 36.71 46.43
N ALA A 22 7.70 36.12 46.56
CA ALA A 22 8.47 35.66 45.43
C ALA A 22 7.82 34.40 44.89
N ALA A 23 7.14 34.48 43.73
CA ALA A 23 6.69 33.30 42.99
C ALA A 23 7.90 32.66 42.30
N SER A 24 8.24 31.43 42.69
CA SER A 24 9.23 30.63 41.97
C SER A 24 8.51 29.91 40.81
N THR A 25 8.89 30.21 39.57
CA THR A 25 8.37 29.57 38.38
C THR A 25 9.44 28.68 37.75
N VAL A 26 9.06 27.53 37.24
CA VAL A 26 9.88 26.64 36.42
C VAL A 26 9.16 26.41 35.10
N GLU A 27 9.90 26.50 34.01
CA GLU A 27 9.38 26.25 32.68
C GLU A 27 9.64 24.80 32.32
N LEU A 28 8.60 24.09 31.83
CA LEU A 28 8.69 22.77 31.20
C LEU A 28 8.45 22.93 29.69
N THR A 29 9.47 22.62 28.90
CA THR A 29 9.34 22.60 27.45
C THR A 29 9.14 21.16 27.01
N VAL A 30 8.05 20.90 26.24
CA VAL A 30 7.77 19.61 25.59
C VAL A 30 7.95 19.82 24.11
N GLY A 31 8.88 19.07 23.51
CA GLY A 31 9.16 19.10 22.08
C GLY A 31 9.03 17.70 21.47
N GLY A 32 8.73 17.65 20.19
CA GLY A 32 8.65 16.41 19.40
C GLY A 32 8.38 16.71 17.94
N LEU A 33 8.64 15.73 17.09
CA LEU A 33 8.33 15.78 15.67
C LEU A 33 7.35 14.67 15.33
N ILE A 34 6.23 15.02 14.71
CA ILE A 34 5.26 14.06 14.15
C ILE A 34 5.52 13.97 12.65
N THR A 35 6.03 12.82 12.19
CA THR A 35 6.23 12.55 10.76
C THR A 35 5.18 11.56 10.27
N PRO A 36 4.55 11.82 9.11
CA PRO A 36 3.66 10.83 8.50
C PRO A 36 4.45 9.57 8.11
N MET A 37 3.79 8.41 8.13
CA MET A 37 4.33 7.19 7.59
C MET A 37 4.48 7.35 6.06
N ALA A 38 5.64 6.94 5.55
CA ALA A 38 5.92 6.90 4.12
C ALA A 38 6.54 5.54 3.76
N CYS A 39 6.00 4.91 2.74
CA CYS A 39 6.42 3.60 2.25
C CYS A 39 6.93 3.71 0.81
N THR A 40 7.98 2.96 0.49
CA THR A 40 8.54 2.85 -0.85
C THR A 40 8.37 1.42 -1.34
N PRO A 41 7.45 1.17 -2.29
CA PRO A 41 7.35 -0.11 -2.98
C PRO A 41 8.41 -0.20 -4.08
N ALA A 42 8.91 -1.41 -4.31
CA ALA A 42 9.82 -1.69 -5.41
C ALA A 42 9.63 -3.13 -5.92
N PHE A 43 9.76 -3.30 -7.24
CA PHE A 43 9.81 -4.63 -7.87
C PHE A 43 11.25 -4.99 -8.21
N SER A 44 11.58 -6.29 -8.08
CA SER A 44 12.83 -6.83 -8.61
C SER A 44 12.93 -6.57 -10.12
N GLY A 45 14.12 -6.31 -10.63
CA GLY A 45 14.34 -6.04 -12.05
C GLY A 45 13.57 -4.83 -12.60
N GLY A 46 13.18 -3.89 -11.74
CA GLY A 46 12.37 -2.72 -12.15
C GLY A 46 10.94 -3.07 -12.60
N GLY A 47 10.45 -4.28 -12.28
CA GLY A 47 9.09 -4.72 -12.65
C GLY A 47 8.95 -5.18 -14.10
N LEU A 48 10.03 -5.35 -14.83
CA LEU A 48 9.99 -5.84 -16.20
C LEU A 48 9.78 -7.37 -16.23
N ILE A 49 8.74 -7.80 -16.95
CA ILE A 49 8.48 -9.20 -17.27
C ILE A 49 8.47 -9.35 -18.79
N ASP A 50 9.48 -10.05 -19.30
CA ASP A 50 9.61 -10.34 -20.72
C ASP A 50 9.32 -11.82 -21.00
N PHE A 51 8.43 -12.07 -21.97
CA PHE A 51 8.11 -13.40 -22.48
C PHE A 51 8.94 -13.76 -23.72
N GLY A 52 9.76 -12.83 -24.21
CA GLY A 52 10.51 -13.00 -25.43
C GLY A 52 9.63 -13.06 -26.69
N LYS A 53 10.14 -13.65 -27.76
CA LYS A 53 9.38 -13.83 -29.01
C LYS A 53 8.52 -15.06 -28.93
N ILE A 54 7.23 -14.88 -29.20
CA ILE A 54 6.23 -15.94 -29.25
C ILE A 54 5.83 -16.13 -30.72
N SER A 55 5.98 -17.34 -31.23
CA SER A 55 5.58 -17.63 -32.61
C SER A 55 4.06 -17.71 -32.71
N ARG A 56 3.50 -17.15 -33.79
CA ARG A 56 2.06 -17.31 -34.08
C ARG A 56 1.64 -18.79 -34.20
N GLN A 57 2.58 -19.69 -34.52
CA GLN A 57 2.31 -21.12 -34.64
C GLN A 57 2.11 -21.78 -33.27
N ASP A 58 2.66 -21.18 -32.20
CA ASP A 58 2.52 -21.66 -30.83
C ASP A 58 1.19 -21.22 -30.19
N LEU A 59 0.44 -20.33 -30.88
CA LEU A 59 -0.85 -19.85 -30.40
C LEU A 59 -1.97 -20.81 -30.78
N ASN A 60 -2.82 -21.14 -29.82
CA ASN A 60 -4.02 -21.93 -30.04
C ASN A 60 -4.98 -21.20 -30.96
N GLN A 61 -5.56 -21.96 -31.92
CA GLN A 61 -6.44 -21.38 -32.95
C GLN A 61 -7.73 -20.78 -32.38
N ALA A 62 -8.43 -21.53 -31.53
CA ALA A 62 -9.79 -21.21 -31.07
C ALA A 62 -9.89 -20.93 -29.56
N THR A 63 -8.82 -21.14 -28.78
CA THR A 63 -8.77 -20.92 -27.32
C THR A 63 -7.60 -20.05 -26.98
N GLY A 64 -7.65 -19.43 -25.78
CA GLY A 64 -6.51 -18.66 -25.27
C GLY A 64 -5.25 -19.53 -25.10
N THR A 65 -4.09 -18.93 -25.32
CA THR A 65 -2.79 -19.57 -25.11
C THR A 65 -2.21 -19.08 -23.80
N ARG A 66 -2.06 -19.99 -22.83
CA ARG A 66 -1.46 -19.71 -21.54
C ARG A 66 0.06 -19.72 -21.67
N LEU A 67 0.70 -18.64 -21.25
CA LEU A 67 2.15 -18.52 -21.26
C LEU A 67 2.76 -19.14 -19.99
N PRO A 68 4.07 -19.46 -20.01
CA PRO A 68 4.77 -19.91 -18.80
C PRO A 68 4.64 -18.90 -17.66
N LEU A 69 4.43 -19.39 -16.45
CA LEU A 69 4.38 -18.54 -15.26
C LEU A 69 5.68 -17.76 -15.10
N LYS A 70 5.56 -16.50 -14.75
CA LYS A 70 6.69 -15.65 -14.36
C LYS A 70 6.52 -15.23 -12.92
N SER A 71 7.62 -14.95 -12.25
CA SER A 71 7.59 -14.41 -10.89
C SER A 71 8.51 -13.22 -10.75
N LEU A 72 8.17 -12.33 -9.84
CA LEU A 72 8.98 -11.19 -9.43
C LEU A 72 8.83 -10.97 -7.94
N THR A 73 9.82 -10.34 -7.33
CA THR A 73 9.76 -9.99 -5.92
C THR A 73 9.26 -8.57 -5.77
N LEU A 74 8.26 -8.37 -4.91
CA LEU A 74 7.86 -7.07 -4.41
C LEU A 74 8.49 -6.85 -3.04
N THR A 75 9.04 -5.67 -2.82
CA THR A 75 9.42 -5.18 -1.50
C THR A 75 8.67 -3.89 -1.21
N VAL A 76 8.24 -3.71 0.04
CA VAL A 76 7.72 -2.43 0.54
C VAL A 76 8.49 -2.11 1.80
N SER A 77 9.13 -0.94 1.87
CA SER A 77 9.85 -0.48 3.05
C SER A 77 9.29 0.86 3.51
N CYS A 78 8.88 0.94 4.77
CA CYS A 78 8.30 2.13 5.39
C CYS A 78 9.26 2.73 6.43
N ASN A 79 9.18 4.04 6.65
CA ASN A 79 9.99 4.72 7.68
C ASN A 79 9.54 4.38 9.12
N ALA A 80 8.34 3.84 9.30
CA ALA A 80 7.80 3.37 10.58
C ALA A 80 6.73 2.30 10.34
N PRO A 81 6.45 1.40 11.32
CA PRO A 81 5.35 0.46 11.23
C PRO A 81 4.00 1.20 11.10
N GLY A 82 3.14 0.73 10.21
CA GLY A 82 1.81 1.27 10.04
C GLY A 82 0.90 0.36 9.25
N ARG A 83 -0.39 0.65 9.28
CA ARG A 83 -1.39 -0.11 8.54
C ARG A 83 -1.47 0.42 7.12
N TYR A 84 -1.26 -0.43 6.16
CA TYR A 84 -1.45 -0.12 4.74
C TYR A 84 -1.97 -1.35 3.99
N ALA A 85 -2.46 -1.11 2.81
CA ALA A 85 -2.86 -2.13 1.85
C ALA A 85 -2.23 -1.84 0.48
N LEU A 86 -2.23 -2.83 -0.38
CA LEU A 86 -1.75 -2.74 -1.75
C LEU A 86 -2.93 -2.73 -2.71
N ARG A 87 -2.84 -1.90 -3.76
CA ARG A 87 -3.78 -1.85 -4.86
C ARG A 87 -3.02 -1.79 -6.17
N MET A 88 -3.53 -2.47 -7.20
CA MET A 88 -2.98 -2.33 -8.55
C MET A 88 -3.97 -1.62 -9.46
N HIS A 89 -3.45 -0.76 -10.33
CA HIS A 89 -4.20 -0.10 -11.38
C HIS A 89 -3.76 -0.63 -12.74
N ASP A 90 -4.71 -1.00 -13.58
CA ASP A 90 -4.44 -1.36 -14.97
C ASP A 90 -4.19 -0.09 -15.80
N ASN A 91 -2.97 0.11 -16.28
CA ASN A 91 -2.63 1.23 -17.16
C ASN A 91 -3.11 0.99 -18.61
N ARG A 92 -3.61 -0.22 -18.91
CA ARG A 92 -4.22 -0.64 -20.18
C ARG A 92 -5.68 -1.02 -20.02
N ASP A 93 -6.38 -0.38 -19.07
CA ASP A 93 -7.79 -0.64 -18.80
C ASP A 93 -8.60 -0.56 -20.10
N GLY A 94 -9.55 -1.51 -20.24
CA GLY A 94 -10.33 -1.69 -21.47
C GLY A 94 -9.69 -2.61 -22.52
N SER A 95 -8.38 -2.93 -22.45
CA SER A 95 -7.71 -3.83 -23.38
C SER A 95 -7.73 -5.31 -22.98
N ALA A 96 -8.20 -5.64 -21.79
CA ALA A 96 -8.40 -7.02 -21.35
C ALA A 96 -9.53 -7.68 -22.14
N HIS A 97 -9.29 -8.88 -22.71
CA HIS A 97 -10.32 -9.61 -23.45
C HIS A 97 -11.32 -10.33 -22.54
N VAL A 98 -11.00 -10.49 -21.25
CA VAL A 98 -11.90 -11.00 -20.21
C VAL A 98 -12.17 -9.87 -19.23
N ASN A 99 -13.44 -9.55 -19.03
CA ASN A 99 -13.86 -8.51 -18.09
C ASN A 99 -13.90 -9.06 -16.65
N SER A 100 -12.86 -8.79 -15.89
CA SER A 100 -12.79 -9.12 -14.47
C SER A 100 -11.78 -8.18 -13.81
N GLU A 101 -11.99 -7.83 -12.55
CA GLU A 101 -11.09 -6.96 -11.79
C GLU A 101 -9.69 -7.56 -11.56
N ILE A 102 -9.54 -8.88 -11.65
CA ILE A 102 -8.26 -9.57 -11.47
C ILE A 102 -7.46 -9.68 -12.77
N TYR A 103 -8.04 -9.32 -13.93
CA TYR A 103 -7.39 -9.39 -15.22
C TYR A 103 -7.02 -8.02 -15.75
N TYR A 104 -5.75 -7.86 -16.07
CA TYR A 104 -5.12 -6.68 -16.63
C TYR A 104 -4.89 -6.87 -18.12
N GLY A 105 -5.02 -5.82 -18.91
CA GLY A 105 -4.90 -5.89 -20.36
C GLY A 105 -3.46 -6.04 -20.85
N LEU A 106 -3.27 -6.79 -21.93
CA LEU A 106 -1.99 -6.92 -22.65
C LEU A 106 -1.87 -5.97 -23.86
N GLY A 107 -2.77 -4.99 -23.97
CA GLY A 107 -2.81 -4.06 -25.08
C GLY A 107 -3.67 -4.55 -26.24
N LEU A 108 -3.57 -3.83 -27.37
CA LEU A 108 -4.34 -4.08 -28.60
C LEU A 108 -3.38 -4.36 -29.76
N ASP A 109 -3.81 -5.21 -30.70
CA ASP A 109 -3.10 -5.41 -31.96
C ASP A 109 -3.34 -4.25 -32.95
N SER A 110 -2.77 -4.31 -34.13
CA SER A 110 -2.87 -3.28 -35.17
C SER A 110 -4.29 -3.03 -35.67
N ALA A 111 -5.18 -4.00 -35.56
CA ALA A 111 -6.60 -3.92 -35.92
C ALA A 111 -7.50 -3.51 -34.74
N GLY A 112 -6.93 -3.26 -33.54
CA GLY A 112 -7.66 -2.90 -32.34
C GLY A 112 -8.24 -4.08 -31.58
N ASN A 113 -7.85 -5.32 -31.91
CA ASN A 113 -8.30 -6.49 -31.16
C ASN A 113 -7.49 -6.63 -29.86
N LYS A 114 -8.13 -7.14 -28.81
CA LYS A 114 -7.54 -7.33 -27.50
C LYS A 114 -6.57 -8.51 -27.50
N ILE A 115 -5.28 -8.26 -27.25
CA ILE A 115 -4.21 -9.25 -27.32
C ILE A 115 -4.38 -10.34 -26.26
N GLY A 116 -4.79 -9.99 -25.06
CA GLY A 116 -4.92 -10.97 -23.99
C GLY A 116 -5.15 -10.33 -22.63
N VAL A 117 -4.87 -11.11 -21.60
CA VAL A 117 -4.90 -10.70 -20.21
C VAL A 117 -3.72 -11.23 -19.44
N TYR A 118 -3.40 -10.59 -18.34
CA TYR A 118 -2.55 -11.17 -17.28
C TYR A 118 -3.19 -10.95 -15.91
N SER A 119 -2.83 -11.81 -14.97
CA SER A 119 -3.16 -11.64 -13.55
C SER A 119 -1.89 -11.71 -12.71
N VAL A 120 -1.93 -11.08 -11.54
CA VAL A 120 -0.84 -11.09 -10.57
C VAL A 120 -1.36 -11.63 -9.27
N LYS A 121 -0.67 -12.63 -8.75
CA LYS A 121 -1.07 -13.39 -7.58
C LYS A 121 -0.06 -13.22 -6.46
N PHE A 122 -0.56 -12.90 -5.27
CA PHE A 122 0.15 -12.98 -4.01
C PHE A 122 -0.09 -14.33 -3.35
N ASP A 123 0.98 -14.91 -2.82
CA ASP A 123 0.90 -16.06 -1.92
C ASP A 123 1.35 -15.65 -0.52
N PRO A 124 0.45 -15.63 0.48
CA PRO A 124 0.82 -15.31 1.86
C PRO A 124 1.95 -16.18 2.40
N LYS A 125 2.07 -17.43 1.93
CA LYS A 125 3.14 -18.36 2.32
C LYS A 125 4.51 -17.97 1.73
N GLN A 126 4.54 -17.15 0.69
CA GLN A 126 5.74 -16.60 0.07
C GLN A 126 5.92 -15.11 0.39
N THR A 127 5.24 -14.65 1.45
CA THR A 127 5.26 -13.27 1.90
C THR A 127 5.81 -13.22 3.32
N VAL A 128 6.82 -12.38 3.51
CA VAL A 128 7.41 -12.07 4.82
C VAL A 128 7.09 -10.63 5.16
N ALA A 129 6.52 -10.41 6.32
CA ALA A 129 6.18 -9.08 6.83
C ALA A 129 6.85 -8.88 8.20
N ASP A 130 7.84 -8.01 8.29
CA ASP A 130 8.67 -7.78 9.48
C ASP A 130 9.17 -9.10 10.11
N ALA A 131 8.98 -9.26 11.43
CA ALA A 131 9.29 -10.48 12.18
C ALA A 131 8.05 -11.35 12.43
N LEU A 132 6.97 -11.18 11.64
CA LEU A 132 5.76 -11.99 11.82
C LEU A 132 6.06 -13.46 11.52
N PRO A 133 5.70 -14.39 12.43
CA PRO A 133 6.01 -15.81 12.26
C PRO A 133 5.22 -16.46 11.12
N VAL A 134 4.06 -15.91 10.82
CA VAL A 134 3.16 -16.34 9.74
C VAL A 134 2.46 -15.13 9.16
N THR A 135 2.29 -15.12 7.84
CA THR A 135 1.56 -14.07 7.14
C THR A 135 0.28 -14.66 6.55
N TYR A 136 -0.85 -13.98 6.78
CA TYR A 136 -2.14 -14.28 6.17
C TYR A 136 -2.57 -13.09 5.30
N GLY A 137 -3.16 -13.40 4.15
CA GLY A 137 -3.73 -12.40 3.27
C GLY A 137 -5.19 -12.09 3.61
N THR A 138 -5.58 -10.84 3.47
CA THR A 138 -6.98 -10.38 3.56
C THR A 138 -7.24 -9.37 2.45
N GLU A 139 -8.50 -9.21 2.06
CA GLU A 139 -8.90 -8.37 0.94
C GLU A 139 -10.09 -7.50 1.31
N SER A 140 -10.13 -6.27 0.79
CA SER A 140 -11.26 -5.37 0.92
C SER A 140 -11.72 -4.87 -0.45
N THR A 141 -12.99 -5.09 -0.77
CA THR A 141 -13.67 -4.52 -1.94
C THR A 141 -14.48 -3.26 -1.59
N THR A 142 -14.38 -2.79 -0.35
CA THR A 142 -15.12 -1.64 0.20
C THR A 142 -14.20 -0.47 0.56
N GLY A 143 -13.02 -0.40 -0.06
CA GLY A 143 -12.07 0.69 0.22
C GLY A 143 -11.45 0.66 1.63
N GLY A 144 -11.34 -0.54 2.24
CA GLY A 144 -10.77 -0.70 3.58
C GLY A 144 -11.79 -0.63 4.73
N VAL A 145 -13.08 -0.45 4.43
CA VAL A 145 -14.14 -0.38 5.46
C VAL A 145 -14.45 -1.76 6.02
N ALA A 146 -14.51 -2.77 5.18
CA ALA A 146 -14.71 -4.16 5.56
C ALA A 146 -13.68 -5.05 4.88
N TRP A 147 -13.24 -6.09 5.60
CA TRP A 147 -12.21 -7.01 5.16
C TRP A 147 -12.72 -8.44 5.17
N ARG A 148 -12.30 -9.21 4.17
CA ARG A 148 -12.57 -10.65 4.13
C ARG A 148 -11.76 -11.34 5.22
N THR A 149 -12.25 -12.49 5.67
CA THR A 149 -11.56 -13.35 6.64
C THR A 149 -10.16 -13.71 6.12
N SER A 150 -9.13 -13.36 6.88
CA SER A 150 -7.73 -13.60 6.53
C SER A 150 -7.41 -15.10 6.51
N ASN A 151 -6.65 -15.52 5.51
CA ASN A 151 -6.26 -16.89 5.33
C ASN A 151 -4.91 -17.01 4.59
N SER A 152 -4.41 -18.24 4.43
CA SER A 152 -3.13 -18.53 3.76
C SER A 152 -3.26 -18.90 2.28
N ASN A 153 -4.43 -18.71 1.66
CA ASN A 153 -4.61 -18.99 0.24
C ASN A 153 -4.02 -17.88 -0.62
N PRO A 154 -3.47 -18.21 -1.78
CA PRO A 154 -3.07 -17.21 -2.76
C PRO A 154 -4.25 -16.31 -3.17
N ILE A 155 -3.96 -15.03 -3.37
CA ILE A 155 -4.95 -13.99 -3.72
C ILE A 155 -4.52 -13.33 -5.02
N ASP A 156 -5.40 -13.33 -6.04
CA ASP A 156 -5.21 -12.51 -7.22
C ASP A 156 -5.49 -11.04 -6.86
N ILE A 157 -4.56 -10.16 -7.23
CA ILE A 157 -4.74 -8.73 -6.94
C ILE A 157 -5.79 -8.18 -7.89
N GLY A 158 -6.84 -7.60 -7.33
CA GLY A 158 -7.86 -6.92 -8.12
C GLY A 158 -7.54 -5.44 -8.33
N SER A 159 -7.94 -4.90 -9.47
CA SER A 159 -7.79 -3.46 -9.78
C SER A 159 -8.70 -2.56 -8.93
N ARG A 160 -9.70 -3.13 -8.26
CA ARG A 160 -10.69 -2.42 -7.44
C ARG A 160 -10.66 -2.83 -5.98
N SER A 161 -9.88 -3.83 -5.62
CA SER A 161 -9.74 -4.32 -4.26
C SER A 161 -8.43 -3.87 -3.62
N LEU A 162 -8.41 -3.86 -2.28
CA LEU A 162 -7.23 -3.64 -1.47
C LEU A 162 -6.76 -4.99 -0.92
N LEU A 163 -5.48 -5.29 -1.07
CA LEU A 163 -4.84 -6.47 -0.48
C LEU A 163 -4.07 -6.06 0.77
N GLY A 164 -4.34 -6.71 1.88
CA GLY A 164 -3.65 -6.50 3.15
C GLY A 164 -3.04 -7.79 3.72
N PHE A 165 -2.12 -7.64 4.66
CA PHE A 165 -1.46 -8.75 5.35
C PHE A 165 -1.58 -8.62 6.84
N THR A 166 -1.77 -9.75 7.53
CA THR A 166 -1.93 -9.84 8.98
C THR A 166 -1.26 -11.11 9.50
N ASP A 167 -0.91 -11.13 10.77
CA ASP A 167 -0.42 -12.31 11.52
C ASP A 167 -1.55 -13.13 12.17
N VAL A 168 -2.81 -12.68 12.07
CA VAL A 168 -3.96 -13.30 12.71
C VAL A 168 -4.81 -14.04 11.69
N ALA A 169 -4.84 -15.38 11.78
CA ALA A 169 -5.72 -16.21 10.97
C ALA A 169 -7.20 -15.97 11.32
N GLY A 170 -8.08 -15.96 10.32
CA GLY A 170 -9.51 -15.81 10.54
C GLY A 170 -9.95 -14.39 10.95
N SER A 171 -9.06 -13.42 10.94
CA SER A 171 -9.37 -12.02 11.29
C SER A 171 -10.12 -11.31 10.16
N THR A 172 -11.05 -10.44 10.53
CA THR A 172 -11.71 -9.48 9.64
C THR A 172 -11.33 -8.02 9.98
N ALA A 173 -10.32 -7.83 10.85
CA ALA A 173 -9.86 -6.50 11.27
C ALA A 173 -9.02 -5.77 10.21
N GLY A 174 -8.72 -6.45 9.10
CA GLY A 174 -7.84 -5.93 8.04
C GLY A 174 -6.36 -6.14 8.34
N PRO A 175 -5.46 -5.41 7.65
CA PRO A 175 -4.02 -5.61 7.78
C PRO A 175 -3.48 -5.18 9.15
N SER A 176 -2.46 -5.90 9.62
CA SER A 176 -1.64 -5.52 10.76
C SER A 176 -0.74 -4.34 10.41
N ALA A 177 -0.24 -3.62 11.44
CA ALA A 177 0.79 -2.62 11.23
C ALA A 177 2.12 -3.31 10.93
N ILE A 178 2.70 -3.03 9.77
CA ILE A 178 3.97 -3.59 9.30
C ILE A 178 4.87 -2.48 8.74
N GLN A 179 6.17 -2.66 8.80
CA GLN A 179 7.16 -1.73 8.28
C GLN A 179 7.79 -2.24 6.98
N ASN A 180 8.16 -3.51 6.94
CA ASN A 180 8.80 -4.13 5.79
C ASN A 180 7.98 -5.32 5.31
N LEU A 181 7.77 -5.39 4.00
CA LEU A 181 7.13 -6.50 3.33
C LEU A 181 8.04 -6.98 2.20
N THR A 182 8.21 -8.28 2.10
CA THR A 182 8.81 -8.93 0.93
C THR A 182 7.91 -10.06 0.48
N SER A 183 7.52 -10.07 -0.78
CA SER A 183 6.61 -11.08 -1.34
C SER A 183 7.07 -11.52 -2.72
N THR A 184 7.00 -12.82 -2.98
CA THR A 184 7.13 -13.35 -4.33
C THR A 184 5.76 -13.35 -5.00
N LEU A 185 5.64 -12.60 -6.09
CA LEU A 185 4.44 -12.55 -6.92
C LEU A 185 4.55 -13.54 -8.05
N THR A 186 3.44 -14.17 -8.40
CA THR A 186 3.33 -14.99 -9.60
C THR A 186 2.47 -14.26 -10.62
N LEU A 187 2.97 -14.11 -11.84
CA LEU A 187 2.24 -13.55 -12.97
C LEU A 187 1.88 -14.68 -13.94
N GLU A 188 0.61 -14.73 -14.30
CA GLU A 188 0.05 -15.59 -15.33
C GLU A 188 -0.46 -14.72 -16.47
N ALA A 189 -0.06 -15.03 -17.72
CA ALA A 189 -0.55 -14.34 -18.91
C ALA A 189 -1.22 -15.32 -19.86
N VAL A 190 -2.30 -14.87 -20.49
CA VAL A 190 -3.07 -15.63 -21.47
C VAL A 190 -3.28 -14.76 -22.71
N ILE A 191 -2.68 -15.16 -23.84
CA ILE A 191 -2.92 -14.54 -25.13
C ILE A 191 -4.28 -15.02 -25.65
N ASN A 192 -5.05 -14.14 -26.26
CA ASN A 192 -6.35 -14.46 -26.88
C ASN A 192 -6.20 -15.52 -27.98
N ALA A 193 -7.31 -16.16 -28.35
CA ALA A 193 -7.32 -17.12 -29.46
C ALA A 193 -6.78 -16.49 -30.75
N ARG A 194 -5.90 -17.21 -31.46
CA ARG A 194 -5.23 -16.72 -32.67
C ARG A 194 -6.20 -16.18 -33.71
N GLN A 195 -7.37 -16.82 -33.88
CA GLN A 195 -8.40 -16.39 -34.80
C GLN A 195 -9.00 -15.00 -34.50
N ASN A 196 -8.81 -14.50 -33.29
CA ASN A 196 -9.33 -13.20 -32.84
C ASN A 196 -8.27 -12.08 -32.94
N LEU A 197 -7.08 -12.39 -33.47
CA LEU A 197 -5.95 -11.47 -33.53
C LEU A 197 -5.53 -11.20 -34.98
N ASP A 198 -5.14 -9.96 -35.26
CA ASP A 198 -4.42 -9.63 -36.48
C ASP A 198 -2.90 -9.81 -36.22
N LEU A 199 -2.36 -10.88 -36.76
CA LEU A 199 -0.96 -11.26 -36.68
C LEU A 199 -0.28 -11.16 -38.06
N SER A 200 -0.75 -10.25 -38.90
CA SER A 200 -0.14 -9.94 -40.21
C SER A 200 1.19 -9.20 -40.07
N VAL A 201 1.35 -8.50 -38.95
CA VAL A 201 2.58 -7.79 -38.54
C VAL A 201 3.01 -8.22 -37.13
N GLU A 202 4.24 -7.88 -36.75
CA GLU A 202 4.74 -8.09 -35.40
C GLU A 202 3.87 -7.29 -34.40
N THR A 203 3.31 -7.96 -33.39
CA THR A 203 2.36 -7.37 -32.44
C THR A 203 3.00 -7.39 -31.05
N PRO A 204 3.38 -6.24 -30.50
CA PRO A 204 3.95 -6.17 -29.16
C PRO A 204 2.89 -6.42 -28.08
N MET A 205 3.22 -7.22 -27.08
CA MET A 205 2.47 -7.28 -25.83
C MET A 205 2.84 -6.06 -24.99
N ASP A 206 1.86 -5.20 -24.67
CA ASP A 206 2.05 -3.93 -23.97
C ASP A 206 1.19 -3.89 -22.70
N GLY A 207 1.37 -4.91 -21.83
CA GLY A 207 0.75 -4.93 -20.50
C GLY A 207 1.47 -3.99 -19.55
N SER A 208 0.71 -3.22 -18.75
CA SER A 208 1.28 -2.31 -17.76
C SER A 208 0.32 -2.13 -16.60
N ALA A 209 0.83 -2.16 -15.36
CA ALA A 209 0.07 -1.86 -14.16
C ALA A 209 0.92 -1.07 -13.17
N THR A 210 0.26 -0.27 -12.34
CA THR A 210 0.89 0.50 -11.25
C THR A 210 0.44 -0.07 -9.91
N LEU A 211 1.40 -0.43 -9.05
CA LEU A 211 1.14 -0.79 -7.66
C LEU A 211 1.15 0.47 -6.79
N GLU A 212 0.12 0.62 -5.99
CA GLU A 212 -0.06 1.70 -5.04
C GLU A 212 -0.06 1.17 -3.61
N VAL A 213 0.58 1.89 -2.68
CA VAL A 213 0.45 1.68 -1.24
C VAL A 213 -0.63 2.62 -0.71
N VAL A 214 -1.71 2.05 -0.20
CA VAL A 214 -2.85 2.78 0.36
C VAL A 214 -2.75 2.76 1.88
N TYR A 215 -2.57 3.91 2.51
CA TYR A 215 -2.51 4.06 3.97
C TYR A 215 -3.93 3.97 4.58
N LEU A 216 -4.06 3.32 5.78
CA LEU A 216 -5.33 3.01 6.43
C LEU A 216 -5.46 3.65 7.81
#